data_93c915ad8d9b3f0fa9c2de84056b856f
#
_entry.id   93c915ad8d9b3f0fa9c2de84056b856f
#
_cell.length_a   1.000
_cell.length_b   1.000
_cell.length_c   1.000
_cell.angle_alpha   90.00
_cell.angle_beta   90.00
_cell.angle_gamma   90.00
#
_symmetry.space_group_name_H-M   'P 1'
#
loop_
_entity.id
_entity.type
_entity.pdbx_description
1 polymer ?
#
loop_
_entity_poly.entity_id
_entity_poly.type
_entity_poly.pdbx_seq_one_letter_code
_entity_poly.pdbx_strand_id
1 'polypeptide(L)'
;MMLETQDPHELWAQCLLNIERQVRPQSFSNWFRPTHVNRFDENQLVIQVPSLFFADWVENHYLGMIQSAVEEETTLVPKVSFVVAQASEADSVQTSPATPPAVVTRAEPSLPAAEKAAENTGDNGAGKASPAHETSLNERYIFEDFVIGEGNRFAQAMAIAVAKSPGNTQYNPMVIYGAVGLGKTHLLQAIGHHARHLDPDLKVVYVPSEKFMSDFIESLKNHNTKEFQKTYRSADILLVDDIQFLIRGEQTRNEFFHTFNALHQAEKQIVMTCDSPPGELEGLEERLKSRFQWGLIAGIDPPDLETRIAILRQKAERNGIHLPDEVAAFLGSYISSNIRELEGALIHLMAYCSIHKSELTIEAAKGIVQARGPGQTSNLTIESIQQQVAEHFNLTQDLLIGKGRKQEVTAARHIAMFLVKRLTRNPLTTIGLHFGNRDHSTVIHAVRTVEKKCKNDTSYARVVEDLSEAIRRQHAPE
;
A
#
# COMPACT_ATOMS: atom_id res chain seq x y z
N MET A 1 2.46 -55.18 -9.52
CA MET A 1 1.50 -54.84 -8.48
C MET A 1 0.67 -53.74 -9.08
N MET A 2 -0.59 -54.05 -9.47
CA MET A 2 -1.43 -53.13 -10.21
C MET A 2 -1.77 -51.95 -9.32
N LEU A 3 -1.44 -50.76 -9.79
CA LEU A 3 -1.91 -49.48 -9.24
C LEU A 3 -3.41 -49.41 -9.50
N GLU A 4 -4.19 -49.57 -8.45
CA GLU A 4 -5.62 -49.22 -8.47
C GLU A 4 -5.74 -47.76 -8.97
N THR A 5 -6.54 -47.57 -10.00
CA THR A 5 -6.82 -46.25 -10.60
C THR A 5 -7.52 -45.39 -9.56
N GLN A 6 -6.75 -44.61 -8.78
CA GLN A 6 -7.33 -43.57 -7.96
C GLN A 6 -8.03 -42.55 -8.89
N ASP A 7 -9.25 -42.19 -8.51
CA ASP A 7 -9.99 -41.17 -9.23
C ASP A 7 -9.20 -39.85 -9.22
N PRO A 8 -8.89 -39.27 -10.37
CA PRO A 8 -8.13 -38.01 -10.43
C PRO A 8 -8.74 -36.87 -9.57
N HIS A 9 -10.06 -36.88 -9.39
CA HIS A 9 -10.76 -35.92 -8.57
C HIS A 9 -10.54 -36.13 -7.06
N GLU A 10 -10.49 -37.38 -6.62
CA GLU A 10 -10.19 -37.71 -5.21
C GLU A 10 -8.74 -37.41 -4.87
N LEU A 11 -7.82 -37.72 -5.77
CA LEU A 11 -6.40 -37.38 -5.61
C LEU A 11 -6.22 -35.87 -5.48
N TRP A 12 -6.84 -35.09 -6.38
CA TRP A 12 -6.73 -33.66 -6.32
C TRP A 12 -7.34 -33.05 -5.04
N ALA A 13 -8.43 -33.60 -4.57
CA ALA A 13 -9.03 -33.19 -3.30
C ALA A 13 -8.07 -33.42 -2.10
N GLN A 14 -7.30 -34.51 -2.10
CA GLN A 14 -6.28 -34.77 -1.08
C GLN A 14 -5.09 -33.82 -1.20
N CYS A 15 -4.62 -33.57 -2.42
CA CYS A 15 -3.58 -32.56 -2.68
C CYS A 15 -4.01 -31.17 -2.20
N LEU A 16 -5.29 -30.79 -2.46
CA LEU A 16 -5.83 -29.52 -1.98
C LEU A 16 -5.86 -29.41 -0.46
N LEU A 17 -6.16 -30.50 0.27
CA LEU A 17 -6.11 -30.53 1.73
C LEU A 17 -4.68 -30.33 2.26
N ASN A 18 -3.69 -30.89 1.58
CA ASN A 18 -2.29 -30.70 1.94
C ASN A 18 -1.81 -29.27 1.65
N ILE A 19 -2.22 -28.70 0.52
CA ILE A 19 -1.92 -27.32 0.13
C ILE A 19 -2.61 -26.33 1.08
N GLU A 20 -3.86 -26.58 1.50
CA GLU A 20 -4.61 -25.71 2.43
C GLU A 20 -3.90 -25.54 3.77
N ARG A 21 -3.16 -26.55 4.23
CA ARG A 21 -2.36 -26.48 5.48
C ARG A 21 -1.09 -25.65 5.33
N GLN A 22 -0.59 -25.49 4.10
CA GLN A 22 0.69 -24.83 3.81
C GLN A 22 0.53 -23.38 3.33
N VAL A 23 -0.65 -23.03 2.82
CA VAL A 23 -0.97 -21.67 2.33
C VAL A 23 -1.97 -20.98 3.24
N ARG A 24 -2.04 -19.66 3.12
CA ARG A 24 -3.01 -18.86 3.85
C ARG A 24 -4.43 -19.17 3.37
N PRO A 25 -5.44 -19.12 4.26
CA PRO A 25 -6.83 -19.42 3.89
C PRO A 25 -7.33 -18.60 2.69
N GLN A 26 -6.89 -17.35 2.57
CA GLN A 26 -7.26 -16.45 1.49
C GLN A 26 -6.57 -16.81 0.16
N SER A 27 -5.29 -17.16 0.20
CA SER A 27 -4.55 -17.66 -0.98
C SER A 27 -5.13 -18.98 -1.46
N PHE A 28 -5.49 -19.87 -0.55
CA PHE A 28 -6.16 -21.12 -0.89
C PHE A 28 -7.51 -20.87 -1.58
N SER A 29 -8.34 -20.00 -1.00
CA SER A 29 -9.65 -19.67 -1.55
C SER A 29 -9.56 -19.02 -2.93
N ASN A 30 -8.54 -18.18 -3.17
CA ASN A 30 -8.38 -17.46 -4.44
C ASN A 30 -7.73 -18.30 -5.55
N TRP A 31 -6.75 -19.15 -5.22
CA TRP A 31 -5.87 -19.77 -6.22
C TRP A 31 -6.01 -21.29 -6.33
N PHE A 32 -6.59 -21.95 -5.34
CA PHE A 32 -6.72 -23.41 -5.36
C PHE A 32 -8.15 -23.86 -5.39
N ARG A 33 -9.07 -23.18 -4.70
CA ARG A 33 -10.49 -23.55 -4.67
C ARG A 33 -11.19 -23.53 -6.03
N PRO A 34 -10.84 -22.61 -6.97
CA PRO A 34 -11.42 -22.60 -8.31
C PRO A 34 -10.79 -23.60 -9.28
N THR A 35 -9.84 -24.43 -8.85
CA THR A 35 -9.16 -25.41 -9.72
C THR A 35 -9.81 -26.77 -9.70
N HIS A 36 -9.84 -27.42 -10.84
CA HIS A 36 -10.33 -28.78 -10.99
C HIS A 36 -9.32 -29.59 -11.79
N VAL A 37 -9.17 -30.89 -11.46
CA VAL A 37 -8.36 -31.78 -12.30
C VAL A 37 -9.19 -32.22 -13.50
N ASN A 38 -8.63 -32.02 -14.68
CA ASN A 38 -9.21 -32.49 -15.94
C ASN A 38 -8.67 -33.87 -16.33
N ARG A 39 -7.38 -34.11 -16.06
CA ARG A 39 -6.71 -35.37 -16.36
C ARG A 39 -5.49 -35.58 -15.46
N PHE A 40 -5.30 -36.82 -15.04
CA PHE A 40 -4.09 -37.26 -14.36
C PHE A 40 -3.63 -38.59 -14.94
N ASP A 41 -2.36 -38.67 -15.30
CA ASP A 41 -1.67 -39.91 -15.66
C ASP A 41 -0.22 -39.89 -15.12
N GLU A 42 0.51 -41.01 -15.27
CA GLU A 42 1.86 -41.17 -14.70
C GLU A 42 2.85 -40.05 -15.07
N ASN A 43 2.62 -39.35 -16.18
CA ASN A 43 3.53 -38.35 -16.73
C ASN A 43 2.97 -36.93 -16.69
N GLN A 44 1.65 -36.76 -16.57
CA GLN A 44 1.01 -35.45 -16.73
C GLN A 44 -0.17 -35.27 -15.79
N LEU A 45 -0.22 -34.09 -15.14
CA LEU A 45 -1.36 -33.58 -14.41
C LEU A 45 -1.90 -32.36 -15.15
N VAL A 46 -3.16 -32.43 -15.59
CA VAL A 46 -3.84 -31.32 -16.26
C VAL A 46 -4.84 -30.70 -15.32
N ILE A 47 -4.62 -29.46 -14.93
CA ILE A 47 -5.46 -28.69 -14.01
C ILE A 47 -6.26 -27.67 -14.81
N GLN A 48 -7.57 -27.72 -14.66
CA GLN A 48 -8.47 -26.75 -15.23
C GLN A 48 -8.55 -25.51 -14.33
N VAL A 49 -8.40 -24.35 -14.95
CA VAL A 49 -8.36 -23.04 -14.27
C VAL A 49 -9.29 -22.04 -14.97
N PRO A 50 -9.72 -20.97 -14.27
CA PRO A 50 -10.69 -20.02 -14.82
C PRO A 50 -10.17 -19.16 -15.98
N SER A 51 -8.86 -18.86 -16.06
CA SER A 51 -8.29 -18.00 -17.10
C SER A 51 -6.82 -18.30 -17.36
N LEU A 52 -6.30 -17.82 -18.51
CA LEU A 52 -4.88 -17.92 -18.85
C LEU A 52 -3.98 -17.21 -17.84
N PHE A 53 -4.42 -16.06 -17.36
CA PHE A 53 -3.70 -15.34 -16.31
C PHE A 53 -3.58 -16.17 -15.03
N PHE A 54 -4.65 -16.87 -14.67
CA PHE A 54 -4.68 -17.76 -13.50
C PHE A 54 -3.67 -18.90 -13.68
N ALA A 55 -3.60 -19.46 -14.88
CA ALA A 55 -2.61 -20.50 -15.23
C ALA A 55 -1.19 -19.99 -15.03
N ASP A 56 -0.84 -18.86 -15.66
CA ASP A 56 0.50 -18.26 -15.57
C ASP A 56 0.87 -17.91 -14.11
N TRP A 57 -0.09 -17.42 -13.34
CA TRP A 57 0.14 -17.06 -11.95
C TRP A 57 0.42 -18.28 -11.07
N VAL A 58 -0.43 -19.30 -11.15
CA VAL A 58 -0.26 -20.54 -10.37
C VAL A 58 1.01 -21.27 -10.78
N GLU A 59 1.35 -21.27 -12.05
CA GLU A 59 2.58 -21.87 -12.58
C GLU A 59 3.82 -21.16 -12.00
N ASN A 60 3.85 -19.83 -12.00
CA ASN A 60 5.02 -19.08 -11.53
C ASN A 60 5.21 -19.08 -10.01
N HIS A 61 4.13 -19.23 -9.22
CA HIS A 61 4.19 -19.03 -7.77
C HIS A 61 3.92 -20.29 -6.95
N TYR A 62 3.20 -21.27 -7.50
CA TYR A 62 2.74 -22.43 -6.76
C TYR A 62 3.06 -23.78 -7.43
N LEU A 63 3.73 -23.78 -8.57
CA LEU A 63 4.08 -25.02 -9.29
C LEU A 63 4.84 -26.02 -8.42
N GLY A 64 5.87 -25.55 -7.71
CA GLY A 64 6.66 -26.40 -6.81
C GLY A 64 5.84 -27.01 -5.67
N MET A 65 4.90 -26.23 -5.11
CA MET A 65 4.00 -26.69 -4.06
C MET A 65 3.00 -27.74 -4.58
N ILE A 66 2.45 -27.54 -5.77
CA ILE A 66 1.57 -28.51 -6.42
C ILE A 66 2.32 -29.82 -6.68
N GLN A 67 3.55 -29.73 -7.21
CA GLN A 67 4.38 -30.91 -7.45
C GLN A 67 4.69 -31.66 -6.16
N SER A 68 5.07 -30.95 -5.09
CA SER A 68 5.32 -31.59 -3.78
C SER A 68 4.08 -32.24 -3.20
N ALA A 69 2.89 -31.61 -3.30
CA ALA A 69 1.66 -32.18 -2.81
C ALA A 69 1.25 -33.46 -3.60
N VAL A 70 1.50 -33.49 -4.91
CA VAL A 70 1.24 -34.68 -5.73
C VAL A 70 2.26 -35.77 -5.45
N GLU A 71 3.53 -35.44 -5.24
CA GLU A 71 4.61 -36.39 -4.89
C GLU A 71 4.34 -37.05 -3.53
N GLU A 72 3.83 -36.33 -2.54
CA GLU A 72 3.44 -36.86 -1.23
C GLU A 72 2.32 -37.90 -1.33
N GLU A 73 1.36 -37.72 -2.24
CA GLU A 73 0.19 -38.62 -2.37
C GLU A 73 0.43 -39.79 -3.34
N THR A 74 1.30 -39.60 -4.36
CA THR A 74 1.44 -40.58 -5.45
C THR A 74 2.82 -41.15 -5.61
N THR A 75 3.85 -40.59 -4.98
CA THR A 75 5.29 -40.86 -5.23
C THR A 75 5.74 -40.57 -6.67
N LEU A 76 4.90 -39.86 -7.46
CA LEU A 76 5.19 -39.45 -8.85
C LEU A 76 5.39 -37.94 -8.93
N VAL A 77 6.23 -37.50 -9.85
CA VAL A 77 6.43 -36.07 -10.16
C VAL A 77 5.95 -35.81 -11.60
N PRO A 78 4.62 -35.68 -11.81
CA PRO A 78 4.10 -35.47 -13.16
C PRO A 78 4.38 -34.06 -13.65
N LYS A 79 4.43 -33.89 -14.96
CA LYS A 79 4.43 -32.57 -15.57
C LYS A 79 3.07 -31.90 -15.39
N VAL A 80 3.03 -30.80 -14.65
CA VAL A 80 1.78 -30.03 -14.45
C VAL A 80 1.56 -29.15 -15.66
N SER A 81 0.33 -29.12 -16.16
CA SER A 81 -0.14 -28.24 -17.23
C SER A 81 -1.53 -27.70 -16.90
N PHE A 82 -1.81 -26.48 -17.37
CA PHE A 82 -3.05 -25.78 -17.09
C PHE A 82 -3.90 -25.63 -18.35
N VAL A 83 -5.24 -25.81 -18.23
CA VAL A 83 -6.21 -25.65 -19.31
C VAL A 83 -7.32 -24.73 -18.82
N VAL A 84 -7.67 -23.73 -19.65
CA VAL A 84 -8.76 -22.80 -19.32
C VAL A 84 -10.11 -23.45 -19.55
N ALA A 85 -11.03 -23.29 -18.60
CA ALA A 85 -12.42 -23.74 -18.72
C ALA A 85 -13.09 -23.03 -19.90
N GLN A 86 -13.49 -23.77 -20.94
CA GLN A 86 -14.40 -23.24 -21.95
C GLN A 86 -15.79 -23.15 -21.31
N ALA A 87 -16.41 -21.98 -21.33
CA ALA A 87 -17.78 -21.79 -20.88
C ALA A 87 -18.71 -22.67 -21.74
N SER A 88 -19.11 -23.81 -21.24
CA SER A 88 -20.25 -24.56 -21.78
C SER A 88 -21.51 -23.97 -21.17
N GLU A 89 -22.37 -23.44 -22.03
CA GLU A 89 -23.77 -23.15 -21.72
C GLU A 89 -24.49 -24.44 -21.32
N ALA A 90 -24.61 -24.71 -20.03
CA ALA A 90 -25.65 -25.57 -19.45
C ALA A 90 -25.43 -25.67 -17.93
N ASP A 91 -26.14 -24.85 -17.18
CA ASP A 91 -26.88 -25.25 -15.98
C ASP A 91 -27.53 -24.03 -15.33
N SER A 92 -28.64 -23.63 -15.97
CA SER A 92 -29.67 -22.82 -15.32
C SER A 92 -30.59 -23.73 -14.55
N VAL A 93 -30.34 -23.96 -13.28
CA VAL A 93 -31.34 -24.54 -12.38
C VAL A 93 -32.02 -23.41 -11.61
N GLN A 94 -33.31 -23.28 -11.97
CA GLN A 94 -34.29 -22.44 -11.33
C GLN A 94 -34.43 -22.78 -9.85
N THR A 95 -34.33 -21.79 -9.01
CA THR A 95 -35.05 -21.75 -7.73
C THR A 95 -35.70 -20.38 -7.59
N SER A 96 -37.02 -20.40 -7.76
CA SER A 96 -37.93 -19.28 -7.52
C SER A 96 -37.89 -18.88 -6.05
N PRO A 97 -37.84 -17.59 -5.73
CA PRO A 97 -38.17 -17.10 -4.39
C PRO A 97 -39.65 -16.71 -4.32
N ALA A 98 -40.22 -17.05 -3.19
CA ALA A 98 -41.56 -16.68 -2.77
C ALA A 98 -41.76 -15.17 -2.68
N THR A 99 -42.92 -14.74 -3.15
CA THR A 99 -43.45 -13.39 -3.14
C THR A 99 -43.81 -12.92 -1.72
N PRO A 100 -43.50 -11.71 -1.31
CA PRO A 100 -44.24 -11.01 -0.26
C PRO A 100 -45.22 -10.01 -0.84
N PRO A 101 -46.28 -9.66 -0.10
CA PRO A 101 -47.45 -8.99 -0.65
C PRO A 101 -47.28 -7.49 -0.83
N ALA A 102 -47.98 -6.98 -1.82
CA ALA A 102 -48.15 -5.58 -2.16
C ALA A 102 -48.81 -4.80 -1.02
N VAL A 103 -48.48 -3.51 -0.91
CA VAL A 103 -49.49 -2.45 -0.73
C VAL A 103 -48.87 -1.03 -0.87
N VAL A 104 -49.47 -0.29 -1.81
CA VAL A 104 -49.93 1.12 -1.85
C VAL A 104 -48.96 2.19 -2.26
N THR A 105 -49.15 2.60 -3.49
CA THR A 105 -48.94 3.88 -4.13
C THR A 105 -49.35 5.12 -3.30
N ARG A 106 -48.52 6.15 -3.27
CA ARG A 106 -49.01 7.52 -3.45
C ARG A 106 -47.92 8.53 -3.82
N ALA A 107 -48.02 8.99 -5.04
CA ALA A 107 -47.87 10.37 -5.56
C ALA A 107 -46.70 11.25 -5.16
N GLU A 108 -45.90 11.60 -6.14
CA GLU A 108 -45.16 12.87 -6.25
C GLU A 108 -46.10 14.10 -6.14
N PRO A 109 -45.58 15.27 -5.74
CA PRO A 109 -45.31 16.22 -6.80
C PRO A 109 -44.05 17.10 -6.65
N SER A 110 -43.42 17.30 -7.82
CA SER A 110 -42.89 18.56 -8.40
C SER A 110 -42.24 19.65 -7.54
N LEU A 111 -41.02 19.99 -7.97
CA LEU A 111 -40.34 21.30 -7.80
C LEU A 111 -41.19 22.50 -8.13
N PRO A 112 -40.91 23.65 -7.53
CA PRO A 112 -40.50 24.78 -8.40
C PRO A 112 -39.28 25.59 -7.90
N ALA A 113 -38.77 26.35 -8.88
CA ALA A 113 -37.58 27.17 -8.88
C ALA A 113 -37.66 28.46 -8.05
N ALA A 114 -36.46 28.95 -7.73
CA ALA A 114 -35.95 30.30 -7.55
C ALA A 114 -36.94 31.48 -7.32
N GLU A 115 -36.61 32.32 -6.31
CA GLU A 115 -36.37 33.76 -6.47
C GLU A 115 -35.92 34.44 -5.16
N LYS A 116 -34.81 35.16 -5.31
CA LYS A 116 -34.39 36.50 -4.80
C LYS A 116 -34.83 37.05 -3.45
N ALA A 117 -33.80 37.41 -2.69
CA ALA A 117 -33.49 38.70 -2.04
C ALA A 117 -34.57 39.43 -1.20
N ALA A 118 -34.18 39.73 0.04
CA ALA A 118 -34.08 41.09 0.57
C ALA A 118 -33.71 41.11 2.06
N GLU A 119 -32.91 42.07 2.40
CA GLU A 119 -32.47 42.53 3.71
C GLU A 119 -33.62 42.69 4.73
N ASN A 120 -33.35 42.36 5.98
CA ASN A 120 -33.58 43.37 7.02
C ASN A 120 -32.86 43.06 8.36
N THR A 121 -32.33 44.12 8.86
CA THR A 121 -31.73 44.46 10.14
C THR A 121 -32.52 44.02 11.38
N GLY A 122 -31.76 43.64 12.40
CA GLY A 122 -32.09 44.10 13.77
C GLY A 122 -32.08 43.00 14.83
N ASP A 123 -31.15 43.14 15.68
CA ASP A 123 -31.22 43.09 17.15
C ASP A 123 -30.81 41.83 17.89
N ASN A 124 -29.83 42.07 18.73
CA ASN A 124 -29.30 41.48 19.94
C ASN A 124 -29.92 40.20 20.53
N GLY A 125 -29.10 39.22 20.69
CA GLY A 125 -29.35 38.11 21.61
C GLY A 125 -28.15 37.21 21.75
N ALA A 126 -27.36 37.42 22.80
CA ALA A 126 -26.40 36.57 23.50
C ALA A 126 -25.80 35.40 22.71
N GLY A 127 -24.58 35.59 22.25
CA GLY A 127 -23.76 34.59 21.57
C GLY A 127 -23.56 33.33 22.40
N LYS A 128 -24.04 32.22 21.88
CA LYS A 128 -23.37 30.93 22.07
C LYS A 128 -22.22 30.94 21.08
N ALA A 129 -21.02 31.13 21.60
CA ALA A 129 -19.79 30.88 20.86
C ALA A 129 -19.86 29.44 20.32
N SER A 130 -19.98 29.32 19.01
CA SER A 130 -19.75 28.05 18.33
C SER A 130 -18.36 27.56 18.72
N PRO A 131 -18.15 26.27 19.08
CA PRO A 131 -16.83 25.77 19.35
C PRO A 131 -16.07 25.77 18.02
N ALA A 132 -15.16 26.73 17.89
CA ALA A 132 -14.19 26.75 16.80
C ALA A 132 -13.34 25.46 16.87
N HIS A 133 -13.24 24.81 15.71
CA HIS A 133 -12.33 23.72 15.42
C HIS A 133 -12.61 22.32 16.00
N GLU A 134 -13.78 21.78 15.71
CA GLU A 134 -13.85 20.35 15.45
C GLU A 134 -13.16 20.11 14.09
N THR A 135 -11.91 19.64 14.11
CA THR A 135 -11.26 19.14 12.91
C THR A 135 -12.02 17.89 12.48
N SER A 136 -12.84 18.03 11.43
CA SER A 136 -13.71 16.96 10.97
C SER A 136 -12.87 15.79 10.49
N LEU A 137 -13.04 14.64 11.13
CA LEU A 137 -12.54 13.37 10.63
C LEU A 137 -13.23 13.07 9.28
N ASN A 138 -12.50 12.53 8.33
CA ASN A 138 -13.07 12.13 7.04
C ASN A 138 -13.90 10.85 7.23
N GLU A 139 -15.18 10.90 6.97
CA GLU A 139 -16.13 9.79 7.13
C GLU A 139 -15.73 8.50 6.37
N ARG A 140 -14.86 8.63 5.37
CA ARG A 140 -14.36 7.49 4.59
C ARG A 140 -13.22 6.72 5.27
N TYR A 141 -12.67 7.23 6.36
CA TYR A 141 -11.53 6.62 7.03
C TYR A 141 -11.98 5.90 8.30
N ILE A 142 -12.66 4.77 8.12
CA ILE A 142 -13.14 3.88 9.16
C ILE A 142 -12.43 2.53 9.09
N PHE A 143 -12.44 1.73 10.16
CA PHE A 143 -11.76 0.43 10.19
C PHE A 143 -12.36 -0.56 9.21
N GLU A 144 -13.67 -0.53 8.97
CA GLU A 144 -14.41 -1.40 8.05
C GLU A 144 -13.90 -1.23 6.60
N ASP A 145 -13.35 -0.07 6.32
CA ASP A 145 -12.85 0.30 5.00
C ASP A 145 -11.36 0.07 4.83
N PHE A 146 -10.69 -0.31 5.89
CA PHE A 146 -9.27 -0.58 5.89
C PHE A 146 -9.03 -2.05 5.56
N VAL A 147 -8.54 -2.33 4.35
CA VAL A 147 -8.24 -3.70 3.92
C VAL A 147 -7.03 -4.23 4.68
N ILE A 148 -7.23 -5.38 5.33
CA ILE A 148 -6.22 -6.03 6.16
C ILE A 148 -5.38 -6.97 5.30
N GLY A 149 -4.07 -6.79 5.34
CA GLY A 149 -3.07 -7.68 4.80
C GLY A 149 -2.01 -8.03 5.83
N GLU A 150 -1.01 -8.82 5.45
CA GLU A 150 0.07 -9.20 6.37
C GLU A 150 0.86 -7.99 6.86
N GLY A 151 1.17 -7.07 5.95
CA GLY A 151 1.99 -5.90 6.24
C GLY A 151 1.34 -4.85 7.13
N ASN A 152 0.02 -4.92 7.41
CA ASN A 152 -0.69 -3.91 8.22
C ASN A 152 -1.52 -4.50 9.36
N ARG A 153 -1.62 -5.83 9.47
CA ARG A 153 -2.45 -6.52 10.47
C ARG A 153 -2.10 -6.11 11.90
N PHE A 154 -0.81 -6.02 12.22
CA PHE A 154 -0.36 -5.64 13.55
C PHE A 154 -0.76 -4.19 13.87
N ALA A 155 -0.49 -3.25 12.96
CA ALA A 155 -0.83 -1.85 13.13
C ALA A 155 -2.34 -1.65 13.30
N GLN A 156 -3.16 -2.36 12.51
CA GLN A 156 -4.61 -2.31 12.59
C GLN A 156 -5.14 -2.89 13.91
N ALA A 157 -4.63 -4.03 14.36
CA ALA A 157 -5.05 -4.64 15.63
C ALA A 157 -4.75 -3.72 16.82
N MET A 158 -3.57 -3.10 16.83
CA MET A 158 -3.17 -2.15 17.87
C MET A 158 -3.98 -0.84 17.81
N ALA A 159 -4.28 -0.36 16.62
CA ALA A 159 -5.15 0.81 16.42
C ALA A 159 -6.56 0.58 17.01
N ILE A 160 -7.13 -0.60 16.79
CA ILE A 160 -8.42 -0.98 17.41
C ILE A 160 -8.31 -1.05 18.93
N ALA A 161 -7.23 -1.60 19.47
CA ALA A 161 -7.02 -1.66 20.93
C ALA A 161 -6.94 -0.28 21.56
N VAL A 162 -6.19 0.65 20.92
CA VAL A 162 -6.11 2.06 21.35
C VAL A 162 -7.45 2.76 21.25
N ALA A 163 -8.22 2.54 20.17
CA ALA A 163 -9.52 3.16 19.98
C ALA A 163 -10.57 2.70 21.04
N LYS A 164 -10.47 1.44 21.48
CA LYS A 164 -11.37 0.87 22.50
C LYS A 164 -11.11 1.37 23.92
N SER A 165 -9.87 1.73 24.24
CA SER A 165 -9.48 2.13 25.58
C SER A 165 -8.41 3.23 25.55
N PRO A 166 -8.76 4.43 25.05
CA PRO A 166 -7.80 5.52 24.90
C PRO A 166 -7.27 5.98 26.26
N GLY A 167 -5.96 6.21 26.33
CA GLY A 167 -5.27 6.65 27.55
C GLY A 167 -5.01 5.55 28.59
N ASN A 168 -5.80 4.52 28.63
CA ASN A 168 -5.69 3.41 29.60
C ASN A 168 -4.80 2.25 29.12
N THR A 169 -4.19 2.36 27.97
CA THR A 169 -3.35 1.32 27.39
C THR A 169 -1.87 1.63 27.61
N GLN A 170 -1.03 0.58 27.65
CA GLN A 170 0.43 0.73 27.62
C GLN A 170 0.92 1.31 26.28
N TYR A 171 -0.01 1.62 25.35
CA TYR A 171 0.24 2.04 23.97
C TYR A 171 0.12 3.54 23.80
N ASN A 172 0.58 4.32 24.77
CA ASN A 172 0.57 5.78 24.73
C ASN A 172 2.00 6.35 24.89
N PRO A 173 2.54 7.05 23.87
CA PRO A 173 1.94 7.31 22.55
C PRO A 173 1.90 6.09 21.63
N MET A 174 1.05 6.11 20.61
CA MET A 174 1.12 5.19 19.48
C MET A 174 1.71 5.91 18.26
N VAL A 175 2.72 5.33 17.64
CA VAL A 175 3.32 5.83 16.40
C VAL A 175 3.11 4.81 15.27
N ILE A 176 2.42 5.24 14.21
CA ILE A 176 2.19 4.46 13.00
C ILE A 176 3.17 4.96 11.93
N TYR A 177 4.08 4.11 11.48
CA TYR A 177 5.04 4.50 10.47
C TYR A 177 4.94 3.62 9.21
N GLY A 178 5.45 4.12 8.09
CA GLY A 178 5.48 3.40 6.82
C GLY A 178 5.61 4.36 5.65
N ALA A 179 5.92 3.85 4.46
CA ALA A 179 6.10 4.68 3.28
C ALA A 179 4.84 5.48 2.92
N VAL A 180 5.01 6.47 2.02
CA VAL A 180 3.90 7.32 1.57
C VAL A 180 2.84 6.49 0.85
N GLY A 181 1.56 6.75 1.15
CA GLY A 181 0.44 6.13 0.44
C GLY A 181 0.07 4.71 0.91
N LEU A 182 0.53 4.27 2.08
CA LEU A 182 0.21 2.94 2.65
C LEU A 182 -1.03 2.92 3.57
N GLY A 183 -1.73 4.05 3.75
CA GLY A 183 -2.95 4.11 4.57
C GLY A 183 -2.74 4.56 6.01
N LYS A 184 -1.59 5.17 6.38
CA LYS A 184 -1.32 5.71 7.72
C LYS A 184 -2.42 6.67 8.19
N THR A 185 -2.73 7.69 7.39
CA THR A 185 -3.80 8.67 7.66
C THR A 185 -5.16 8.01 7.81
N HIS A 186 -5.46 6.99 7.02
CA HIS A 186 -6.69 6.21 7.13
C HIS A 186 -6.78 5.55 8.52
N LEU A 187 -5.75 4.82 8.90
CA LEU A 187 -5.71 4.12 10.18
C LEU A 187 -5.75 5.09 11.37
N LEU A 188 -5.06 6.22 11.27
CA LEU A 188 -5.07 7.29 12.27
C LEU A 188 -6.48 7.83 12.50
N GLN A 189 -7.20 8.16 11.42
CA GLN A 189 -8.55 8.71 11.55
C GLN A 189 -9.58 7.64 11.93
N ALA A 190 -9.38 6.38 11.51
CA ALA A 190 -10.23 5.26 11.93
C ALA A 190 -10.22 5.08 13.47
N ILE A 191 -9.08 5.30 14.12
CA ILE A 191 -9.00 5.31 15.59
C ILE A 191 -9.97 6.37 16.16
N GLY A 192 -9.94 7.58 15.62
CA GLY A 192 -10.80 8.67 16.09
C GLY A 192 -12.28 8.40 15.87
N HIS A 193 -12.65 7.88 14.69
CA HIS A 193 -14.04 7.50 14.41
C HIS A 193 -14.54 6.41 15.35
N HIS A 194 -13.74 5.36 15.52
CA HIS A 194 -14.15 4.24 16.36
C HIS A 194 -14.26 4.63 17.85
N ALA A 195 -13.31 5.44 18.35
CA ALA A 195 -13.37 5.94 19.73
C ALA A 195 -14.61 6.81 19.97
N ARG A 196 -14.95 7.74 19.07
CA ARG A 196 -16.17 8.56 19.13
C ARG A 196 -17.46 7.74 18.98
N HIS A 197 -17.41 6.65 18.23
CA HIS A 197 -18.55 5.74 18.14
C HIS A 197 -18.83 5.00 19.45
N LEU A 198 -17.78 4.63 20.18
CA LEU A 198 -17.89 3.97 21.48
C LEU A 198 -18.26 4.94 22.61
N ASP A 199 -17.69 6.13 22.57
CA ASP A 199 -17.94 7.20 23.55
C ASP A 199 -18.04 8.55 22.83
N PRO A 200 -19.28 9.03 22.56
CA PRO A 200 -19.53 10.29 21.86
C PRO A 200 -19.04 11.55 22.60
N ASP A 201 -18.83 11.48 23.92
CA ASP A 201 -18.36 12.60 24.71
C ASP A 201 -16.85 12.82 24.65
N LEU A 202 -16.10 11.86 24.06
CA LEU A 202 -14.66 11.98 23.88
C LEU A 202 -14.31 13.11 22.90
N LYS A 203 -13.45 14.00 23.36
CA LYS A 203 -12.89 15.06 22.53
C LYS A 203 -11.73 14.55 21.71
N VAL A 204 -12.02 14.17 20.47
CA VAL A 204 -11.01 13.74 19.48
C VAL A 204 -10.58 14.93 18.65
N VAL A 205 -9.28 15.22 18.65
CA VAL A 205 -8.67 16.28 17.84
C VAL A 205 -7.74 15.63 16.82
N TYR A 206 -8.06 15.76 15.53
CA TYR A 206 -7.20 15.37 14.41
C TYR A 206 -6.52 16.62 13.83
N VAL A 207 -5.21 16.55 13.62
CA VAL A 207 -4.45 17.66 13.07
C VAL A 207 -3.29 17.16 12.19
N PRO A 208 -3.20 17.57 10.93
CA PRO A 208 -1.96 17.49 10.17
C PRO A 208 -0.89 18.38 10.80
N SER A 209 0.35 17.91 10.85
CA SER A 209 1.46 18.66 11.46
C SER A 209 1.65 20.06 10.88
N GLU A 210 1.43 20.21 9.57
CA GLU A 210 1.51 21.53 8.91
C GLU A 210 0.42 22.48 9.41
N LYS A 211 -0.78 21.98 9.69
CA LYS A 211 -1.87 22.77 10.26
C LYS A 211 -1.54 23.17 11.70
N PHE A 212 -1.05 22.23 12.52
CA PHE A 212 -0.59 22.53 13.88
C PHE A 212 0.42 23.68 13.90
N MET A 213 1.39 23.66 12.97
CA MET A 213 2.38 24.69 12.79
C MET A 213 1.74 26.04 12.37
N SER A 214 0.82 26.01 11.42
CA SER A 214 0.14 27.23 10.95
C SER A 214 -0.70 27.86 12.03
N ASP A 215 -1.49 27.05 12.76
CA ASP A 215 -2.33 27.50 13.88
C ASP A 215 -1.48 28.09 15.01
N PHE A 216 -0.30 27.51 15.30
CA PHE A 216 0.64 28.05 16.28
C PHE A 216 1.21 29.41 15.85
N ILE A 217 1.69 29.54 14.59
CA ILE A 217 2.21 30.80 14.06
C ILE A 217 1.13 31.89 14.09
N GLU A 218 -0.11 31.55 13.72
CA GLU A 218 -1.23 32.48 13.76
C GLU A 218 -1.55 32.92 15.20
N SER A 219 -1.51 31.99 16.15
CA SER A 219 -1.73 32.29 17.58
C SER A 219 -0.67 33.25 18.15
N LEU A 220 0.58 33.14 17.68
CA LEU A 220 1.66 34.08 18.03
C LEU A 220 1.39 35.49 17.47
N LYS A 221 0.98 35.58 16.20
CA LYS A 221 0.66 36.86 15.55
C LYS A 221 -0.50 37.57 16.22
N ASN A 222 -1.51 36.80 16.62
CA ASN A 222 -2.75 37.32 17.23
C ASN A 222 -2.66 37.43 18.75
N HIS A 223 -1.48 37.16 19.37
CA HIS A 223 -1.28 37.12 20.84
C HIS A 223 -2.27 36.21 21.58
N ASN A 224 -2.74 35.15 20.96
CA ASN A 224 -3.77 34.24 21.45
C ASN A 224 -3.28 32.80 21.68
N THR A 225 -2.06 32.65 22.21
CA THR A 225 -1.45 31.34 22.46
C THR A 225 -2.21 30.50 23.49
N LYS A 226 -2.97 31.15 24.42
CA LYS A 226 -3.77 30.44 25.42
C LYS A 226 -4.93 29.65 24.76
N GLU A 227 -5.56 30.19 23.74
CA GLU A 227 -6.64 29.52 23.03
C GLU A 227 -6.11 28.35 22.21
N PHE A 228 -4.99 28.54 21.51
CA PHE A 228 -4.28 27.47 20.85
C PHE A 228 -3.98 26.31 21.82
N GLN A 229 -3.37 26.60 22.97
CA GLN A 229 -3.06 25.60 23.98
C GLN A 229 -4.32 24.91 24.51
N LYS A 230 -5.41 25.67 24.74
CA LYS A 230 -6.68 25.11 25.20
C LYS A 230 -7.26 24.16 24.15
N THR A 231 -7.15 24.47 22.86
CA THR A 231 -7.67 23.63 21.77
C THR A 231 -7.00 22.26 21.76
N TYR A 232 -5.66 22.24 21.76
CA TYR A 232 -4.91 20.98 21.62
C TYR A 232 -4.73 20.22 22.94
N ARG A 233 -4.52 20.92 24.08
CA ARG A 233 -4.29 20.27 25.38
C ARG A 233 -5.56 19.79 26.07
N SER A 234 -6.77 20.17 25.61
CA SER A 234 -8.03 19.67 26.12
C SER A 234 -8.55 18.43 25.36
N ALA A 235 -7.79 17.89 24.42
CA ALA A 235 -8.15 16.67 23.71
C ALA A 235 -8.06 15.45 24.64
N ASP A 236 -9.02 14.54 24.56
CA ASP A 236 -8.93 13.21 25.14
C ASP A 236 -8.12 12.27 24.24
N ILE A 237 -8.20 12.48 22.93
CA ILE A 237 -7.38 11.80 21.93
C ILE A 237 -6.82 12.85 20.96
N LEU A 238 -5.50 12.96 20.89
CA LEU A 238 -4.80 13.78 19.90
C LEU A 238 -4.25 12.89 18.79
N LEU A 239 -4.72 13.12 17.56
CA LEU A 239 -4.31 12.44 16.35
C LEU A 239 -3.47 13.41 15.51
N VAL A 240 -2.18 13.13 15.36
CA VAL A 240 -1.24 14.01 14.62
C VAL A 240 -0.73 13.30 13.39
N ASP A 241 -1.02 13.85 12.22
CA ASP A 241 -0.60 13.25 10.95
C ASP A 241 0.71 13.85 10.45
N ASP A 242 1.58 12.98 9.92
CA ASP A 242 2.84 13.32 9.25
C ASP A 242 3.79 14.18 10.11
N ILE A 243 4.17 13.68 11.31
CA ILE A 243 5.01 14.40 12.28
C ILE A 243 6.38 14.84 11.74
N GLN A 244 6.87 14.27 10.63
CA GLN A 244 8.11 14.67 9.99
C GLN A 244 8.11 16.15 9.57
N PHE A 245 6.96 16.77 9.36
CA PHE A 245 6.88 18.20 9.03
C PHE A 245 7.10 19.13 10.25
N LEU A 246 6.90 18.62 11.48
CA LEU A 246 7.22 19.40 12.70
C LEU A 246 8.73 19.72 12.83
N ILE A 247 9.58 18.98 12.12
CA ILE A 247 11.04 19.15 12.19
C ILE A 247 11.49 20.55 11.72
N ARG A 248 10.72 21.20 10.85
CA ARG A 248 11.11 22.44 10.15
C ARG A 248 11.11 23.71 11.00
N GLY A 249 10.51 23.71 12.20
CA GLY A 249 10.37 24.92 13.04
C GLY A 249 10.74 24.68 14.50
N GLU A 250 11.80 25.31 15.03
CA GLU A 250 12.25 25.12 16.40
C GLU A 250 11.17 25.51 17.43
N GLN A 251 10.52 26.65 17.26
CA GLN A 251 9.47 27.12 18.17
C GLN A 251 8.26 26.19 18.15
N THR A 252 7.86 25.72 16.96
CA THR A 252 6.75 24.77 16.82
C THR A 252 7.05 23.42 17.46
N ARG A 253 8.30 22.93 17.31
CA ARG A 253 8.74 21.70 17.99
C ARG A 253 8.66 21.83 19.50
N ASN A 254 9.11 22.97 20.04
CA ASN A 254 9.03 23.25 21.47
C ASN A 254 7.59 23.27 21.98
N GLU A 255 6.69 23.96 21.27
CA GLU A 255 5.26 23.97 21.65
C GLU A 255 4.60 22.60 21.52
N PHE A 256 4.95 21.83 20.47
CA PHE A 256 4.50 20.46 20.34
C PHE A 256 4.99 19.58 21.50
N PHE A 257 6.25 19.71 21.88
CA PHE A 257 6.81 19.00 23.04
C PHE A 257 6.06 19.32 24.32
N HIS A 258 5.71 20.59 24.56
CA HIS A 258 4.92 21.00 25.72
C HIS A 258 3.48 20.45 25.66
N THR A 259 2.85 20.46 24.49
CA THR A 259 1.51 19.91 24.27
C THR A 259 1.51 18.39 24.49
N PHE A 260 2.51 17.69 23.92
CA PHE A 260 2.71 16.26 24.14
C PHE A 260 2.84 15.91 25.62
N ASN A 261 3.72 16.60 26.35
CA ASN A 261 3.93 16.32 27.77
C ASN A 261 2.67 16.59 28.59
N ALA A 262 1.94 17.67 28.31
CA ALA A 262 0.70 18.00 29.03
C ALA A 262 -0.37 16.91 28.84
N LEU A 263 -0.54 16.41 27.62
CA LEU A 263 -1.49 15.32 27.32
C LEU A 263 -1.05 13.99 27.93
N HIS A 264 0.23 13.65 27.76
CA HIS A 264 0.77 12.40 28.29
C HIS A 264 0.68 12.32 29.83
N GLN A 265 0.98 13.43 30.54
CA GLN A 265 0.85 13.52 31.98
C GLN A 265 -0.62 13.47 32.47
N ALA A 266 -1.56 13.92 31.64
CA ALA A 266 -2.98 13.83 31.87
C ALA A 266 -3.59 12.49 31.44
N GLU A 267 -2.75 11.50 31.07
CA GLU A 267 -3.16 10.17 30.61
C GLU A 267 -4.07 10.23 29.37
N LYS A 268 -3.97 11.30 28.55
CA LYS A 268 -4.71 11.44 27.30
C LYS A 268 -3.99 10.72 26.17
N GLN A 269 -4.74 10.06 25.29
CA GLN A 269 -4.17 9.29 24.19
C GLN A 269 -3.55 10.18 23.12
N ILE A 270 -2.34 9.84 22.71
CA ILE A 270 -1.64 10.47 21.57
C ILE A 270 -1.38 9.41 20.52
N VAL A 271 -1.78 9.68 19.28
CA VAL A 271 -1.47 8.82 18.12
C VAL A 271 -0.86 9.69 17.04
N MET A 272 0.23 9.21 16.47
CA MET A 272 1.00 9.96 15.47
C MET A 272 1.31 9.10 14.26
N THR A 273 1.45 9.73 13.08
CA THR A 273 1.98 9.05 11.88
C THR A 273 3.30 9.65 11.44
N CYS A 274 4.17 8.82 10.82
CA CYS A 274 5.39 9.29 10.16
C CYS A 274 5.80 8.37 9.00
N ASP A 275 6.71 8.86 8.15
CA ASP A 275 7.16 8.13 6.96
C ASP A 275 8.25 7.09 7.24
N SER A 276 8.91 7.19 8.38
CA SER A 276 9.97 6.28 8.83
C SER A 276 9.90 6.05 10.34
N PRO A 277 10.56 5.02 10.88
CA PRO A 277 10.64 4.83 12.34
C PRO A 277 11.13 6.08 13.05
N PRO A 278 10.58 6.44 14.24
CA PRO A 278 10.97 7.68 14.94
C PRO A 278 12.46 7.83 15.21
N GLY A 279 13.17 6.72 15.40
CA GLY A 279 14.63 6.73 15.60
C GLY A 279 15.43 7.17 14.39
N GLU A 280 14.88 7.03 13.18
CA GLU A 280 15.53 7.35 11.90
C GLU A 280 15.16 8.74 11.38
N LEU A 281 14.27 9.46 12.06
CA LEU A 281 13.88 10.81 11.66
C LEU A 281 15.07 11.79 11.83
N GLU A 282 15.67 12.17 10.71
CA GLU A 282 16.75 13.18 10.70
C GLU A 282 16.20 14.55 11.10
N GLY A 283 16.94 15.26 11.98
CA GLY A 283 16.57 16.60 12.44
C GLY A 283 15.54 16.65 13.57
N LEU A 284 15.03 15.53 14.04
CA LEU A 284 14.22 15.47 15.24
C LEU A 284 15.13 15.45 16.48
N GLU A 285 14.83 16.29 17.47
CA GLU A 285 15.58 16.35 18.72
C GLU A 285 15.47 15.03 19.51
N GLU A 286 16.57 14.61 20.15
CA GLU A 286 16.63 13.35 20.90
C GLU A 286 15.56 13.25 22.00
N ARG A 287 15.19 14.38 22.61
CA ARG A 287 14.11 14.41 23.61
C ARG A 287 12.75 14.01 23.06
N LEU A 288 12.42 14.38 21.79
CA LEU A 288 11.19 13.98 21.13
C LEU A 288 11.27 12.53 20.64
N LYS A 289 12.43 12.12 20.08
CA LYS A 289 12.65 10.72 19.67
C LYS A 289 12.44 9.77 20.84
N SER A 290 13.04 10.07 21.98
CA SER A 290 12.87 9.29 23.21
C SER A 290 11.39 9.20 23.64
N ARG A 291 10.64 10.29 23.56
CA ARG A 291 9.20 10.32 23.90
C ARG A 291 8.37 9.46 22.93
N PHE A 292 8.66 9.52 21.64
CA PHE A 292 7.95 8.73 20.63
C PHE A 292 8.25 7.24 20.76
N GLN A 293 9.42 6.89 21.27
CA GLN A 293 9.83 5.51 21.51
C GLN A 293 9.30 4.91 22.84
N TRP A 294 8.74 5.71 23.73
CA TRP A 294 8.19 5.21 25.01
C TRP A 294 6.97 4.32 24.85
N GLY A 295 6.16 4.57 23.83
CA GLY A 295 4.93 3.85 23.58
C GLY A 295 5.06 2.75 22.53
N LEU A 296 4.00 2.54 21.79
CA LEU A 296 3.90 1.55 20.74
C LEU A 296 4.31 2.12 19.38
N ILE A 297 5.22 1.42 18.71
CA ILE A 297 5.60 1.73 17.33
C ILE A 297 5.09 0.61 16.43
N ALA A 298 4.21 0.95 15.48
CA ALA A 298 3.59 0.00 14.57
C ALA A 298 3.91 0.36 13.10
N GLY A 299 4.55 -0.54 12.39
CA GLY A 299 4.87 -0.38 10.98
C GLY A 299 3.73 -0.81 10.06
N ILE A 300 3.62 -0.14 8.92
CA ILE A 300 2.80 -0.55 7.78
C ILE A 300 3.72 -0.80 6.60
N ASP A 301 3.81 -2.05 6.18
CA ASP A 301 4.58 -2.47 5.01
C ASP A 301 3.75 -2.37 3.72
N PRO A 302 4.41 -2.33 2.55
CA PRO A 302 3.72 -2.40 1.28
C PRO A 302 2.81 -3.63 1.19
N PRO A 303 1.57 -3.49 0.67
CA PRO A 303 0.64 -4.59 0.56
C PRO A 303 1.13 -5.64 -0.46
N ASP A 304 0.88 -6.91 -0.16
CA ASP A 304 1.04 -8.00 -1.12
C ASP A 304 0.03 -7.88 -2.27
N LEU A 305 0.17 -8.71 -3.31
CA LEU A 305 -0.71 -8.65 -4.47
C LEU A 305 -2.18 -8.90 -4.12
N GLU A 306 -2.43 -9.85 -3.22
CA GLU A 306 -3.80 -10.22 -2.80
C GLU A 306 -4.47 -9.06 -2.08
N THR A 307 -3.75 -8.40 -1.21
CA THR A 307 -4.22 -7.19 -0.51
C THR A 307 -4.47 -6.05 -1.50
N ARG A 308 -3.61 -5.86 -2.52
CA ARG A 308 -3.83 -4.85 -3.58
C ARG A 308 -5.10 -5.13 -4.39
N ILE A 309 -5.33 -6.37 -4.78
CA ILE A 309 -6.56 -6.79 -5.49
C ILE A 309 -7.79 -6.55 -4.62
N ALA A 310 -7.73 -6.90 -3.33
CA ALA A 310 -8.82 -6.67 -2.39
C ALA A 310 -9.14 -5.17 -2.23
N ILE A 311 -8.11 -4.31 -2.16
CA ILE A 311 -8.27 -2.85 -2.12
C ILE A 311 -8.96 -2.35 -3.39
N LEU A 312 -8.54 -2.80 -4.56
CA LEU A 312 -9.15 -2.41 -5.83
C LEU A 312 -10.62 -2.79 -5.91
N ARG A 313 -10.95 -4.04 -5.52
CA ARG A 313 -12.35 -4.53 -5.51
C ARG A 313 -13.21 -3.72 -4.56
N GLN A 314 -12.78 -3.54 -3.31
CA GLN A 314 -13.52 -2.77 -2.33
C GLN A 314 -13.75 -1.32 -2.79
N LYS A 315 -12.74 -0.70 -3.40
CA LYS A 315 -12.88 0.68 -3.94
C LYS A 315 -13.81 0.76 -5.14
N ALA A 316 -13.82 -0.23 -6.02
CA ALA A 316 -14.76 -0.32 -7.15
C ALA A 316 -16.19 -0.52 -6.66
N GLU A 317 -16.42 -1.46 -5.73
CA GLU A 317 -17.73 -1.73 -5.15
C GLU A 317 -18.35 -0.51 -4.48
N ARG A 318 -17.54 0.28 -3.77
CA ARG A 318 -17.99 1.55 -3.17
C ARG A 318 -18.43 2.58 -4.18
N ASN A 319 -17.88 2.55 -5.37
CA ASN A 319 -18.29 3.41 -6.48
C ASN A 319 -19.43 2.78 -7.30
N GLY A 320 -20.02 1.67 -6.84
CA GLY A 320 -21.11 0.97 -7.53
C GLY A 320 -20.68 0.30 -8.84
N ILE A 321 -19.38 -0.01 -8.99
CA ILE A 321 -18.81 -0.55 -10.21
C ILE A 321 -18.29 -1.96 -9.95
N HIS A 322 -18.71 -2.88 -10.81
CA HIS A 322 -18.16 -4.24 -10.83
C HIS A 322 -16.79 -4.22 -11.57
N LEU A 323 -15.73 -4.51 -10.85
CA LEU A 323 -14.38 -4.61 -11.41
C LEU A 323 -14.10 -6.07 -11.77
N PRO A 324 -13.88 -6.40 -13.05
CA PRO A 324 -13.52 -7.77 -13.45
C PRO A 324 -12.21 -8.22 -12.77
N ASP A 325 -12.18 -9.49 -12.38
CA ASP A 325 -11.04 -10.07 -11.66
C ASP A 325 -9.72 -9.95 -12.40
N GLU A 326 -9.75 -10.13 -13.71
CA GLU A 326 -8.58 -9.97 -14.58
C GLU A 326 -8.02 -8.56 -14.59
N VAL A 327 -8.90 -7.55 -14.56
CA VAL A 327 -8.51 -6.14 -14.52
C VAL A 327 -7.94 -5.79 -13.15
N ALA A 328 -8.56 -6.28 -12.07
CA ALA A 328 -8.06 -6.10 -10.72
C ALA A 328 -6.67 -6.73 -10.53
N ALA A 329 -6.50 -7.96 -11.03
CA ALA A 329 -5.23 -8.67 -10.98
C ALA A 329 -4.15 -7.98 -11.83
N PHE A 330 -4.50 -7.51 -13.03
CA PHE A 330 -3.58 -6.75 -13.88
C PHE A 330 -3.10 -5.46 -13.19
N LEU A 331 -4.03 -4.61 -12.71
CA LEU A 331 -3.67 -3.37 -12.03
C LEU A 331 -2.87 -3.65 -10.74
N GLY A 332 -3.29 -4.64 -9.96
CA GLY A 332 -2.61 -5.03 -8.73
C GLY A 332 -1.19 -5.56 -8.96
N SER A 333 -0.95 -6.31 -10.04
CA SER A 333 0.38 -6.81 -10.39
C SER A 333 1.28 -5.70 -10.94
N TYR A 334 0.72 -4.80 -11.75
CA TYR A 334 1.47 -3.76 -12.40
C TYR A 334 1.84 -2.61 -11.44
N ILE A 335 0.94 -2.20 -10.56
CA ILE A 335 1.15 -1.09 -9.61
C ILE A 335 1.48 -1.65 -8.23
N SER A 336 2.76 -1.75 -7.94
CA SER A 336 3.28 -2.26 -6.66
C SER A 336 3.79 -1.17 -5.71
N SER A 337 3.83 0.09 -6.16
CA SER A 337 4.50 1.19 -5.47
C SER A 337 3.78 1.63 -4.19
N ASN A 338 2.50 1.97 -4.29
CA ASN A 338 1.69 2.43 -3.18
C ASN A 338 0.18 2.39 -3.50
N ILE A 339 -0.64 2.44 -2.45
CA ILE A 339 -2.10 2.34 -2.57
C ILE A 339 -2.70 3.58 -3.26
N ARG A 340 -2.11 4.78 -3.08
CA ARG A 340 -2.61 6.00 -3.75
C ARG A 340 -2.48 5.91 -5.27
N GLU A 341 -1.37 5.37 -5.77
CA GLU A 341 -1.19 5.15 -7.21
C GLU A 341 -2.16 4.10 -7.74
N LEU A 342 -2.38 3.04 -6.96
CA LEU A 342 -3.33 1.99 -7.28
C LEU A 342 -4.76 2.51 -7.38
N GLU A 343 -5.23 3.26 -6.37
CA GLU A 343 -6.53 3.92 -6.38
C GLU A 343 -6.65 4.93 -7.52
N GLY A 344 -5.62 5.73 -7.74
CA GLY A 344 -5.59 6.68 -8.83
C GLY A 344 -5.68 6.02 -10.21
N ALA A 345 -5.10 4.83 -10.42
CA ALA A 345 -5.24 4.09 -11.66
C ALA A 345 -6.66 3.57 -11.86
N LEU A 346 -7.28 3.05 -10.80
CA LEU A 346 -8.68 2.62 -10.83
C LEU A 346 -9.61 3.79 -11.18
N ILE A 347 -9.45 4.95 -10.53
CA ILE A 347 -10.27 6.14 -10.80
C ILE A 347 -10.13 6.58 -12.26
N HIS A 348 -8.91 6.59 -12.80
CA HIS A 348 -8.70 6.92 -14.22
C HIS A 348 -9.36 5.91 -15.15
N LEU A 349 -9.27 4.61 -14.84
CA LEU A 349 -9.93 3.57 -15.63
C LEU A 349 -11.45 3.74 -15.63
N MET A 350 -12.03 3.98 -14.47
CA MET A 350 -13.46 4.23 -14.32
C MET A 350 -13.91 5.47 -15.10
N ALA A 351 -13.16 6.56 -15.00
CA ALA A 351 -13.46 7.81 -15.74
C ALA A 351 -13.35 7.60 -17.26
N TYR A 352 -12.30 6.93 -17.73
CA TYR A 352 -12.12 6.60 -19.14
C TYR A 352 -13.28 5.79 -19.69
N CYS A 353 -13.65 4.70 -19.02
CA CYS A 353 -14.74 3.83 -19.44
C CYS A 353 -16.10 4.54 -19.38
N SER A 354 -16.32 5.42 -18.41
CA SER A 354 -17.54 6.25 -18.32
C SER A 354 -17.67 7.22 -19.49
N ILE A 355 -16.59 7.90 -19.88
CA ILE A 355 -16.58 8.86 -21.00
C ILE A 355 -16.80 8.13 -22.33
N HIS A 356 -16.14 6.99 -22.52
CA HIS A 356 -16.21 6.24 -23.79
C HIS A 356 -17.37 5.24 -23.84
N LYS A 357 -18.18 5.15 -22.78
CA LYS A 357 -19.25 4.16 -22.63
C LYS A 357 -18.79 2.73 -22.94
N SER A 358 -17.58 2.41 -22.52
CA SER A 358 -16.93 1.11 -22.72
C SER A 358 -16.89 0.34 -21.41
N GLU A 359 -16.81 -0.97 -21.51
CA GLU A 359 -16.63 -1.86 -20.35
C GLU A 359 -15.21 -1.76 -19.79
N LEU A 360 -15.04 -2.19 -18.53
CA LEU A 360 -13.75 -2.29 -17.87
C LEU A 360 -13.01 -3.52 -18.39
N THR A 361 -12.13 -3.33 -19.37
CA THR A 361 -11.35 -4.42 -20.00
C THR A 361 -9.86 -4.28 -19.67
N ILE A 362 -9.12 -5.37 -19.87
CA ILE A 362 -7.65 -5.35 -19.71
C ILE A 362 -7.00 -4.38 -20.69
N GLU A 363 -7.53 -4.28 -21.93
CA GLU A 363 -7.04 -3.39 -22.96
C GLU A 363 -7.17 -1.91 -22.54
N ALA A 364 -8.33 -1.55 -21.97
CA ALA A 364 -8.52 -0.21 -21.39
C ALA A 364 -7.55 0.04 -20.24
N ALA A 365 -7.36 -0.93 -19.35
CA ALA A 365 -6.42 -0.83 -18.23
C ALA A 365 -4.97 -0.67 -18.71
N LYS A 366 -4.54 -1.44 -19.72
CA LYS A 366 -3.21 -1.32 -20.36
C LYS A 366 -3.03 0.07 -20.97
N GLY A 367 -4.02 0.58 -21.70
CA GLY A 367 -3.98 1.92 -22.30
C GLY A 367 -3.79 3.02 -21.27
N ILE A 368 -4.48 2.95 -20.12
CA ILE A 368 -4.36 3.94 -19.05
C ILE A 368 -3.01 3.87 -18.35
N VAL A 369 -2.53 2.66 -18.09
CA VAL A 369 -1.23 2.47 -17.46
C VAL A 369 -0.11 2.99 -18.36
N GLN A 370 -0.19 2.75 -19.68
CA GLN A 370 0.73 3.28 -20.69
C GLN A 370 0.63 4.81 -20.83
N ALA A 371 -0.59 5.37 -20.84
CA ALA A 371 -0.82 6.82 -20.99
C ALA A 371 -0.33 7.64 -19.79
N ARG A 372 -0.21 7.04 -18.60
CA ARG A 372 0.38 7.71 -17.42
C ARG A 372 1.88 7.98 -17.59
N GLY A 373 2.45 7.60 -18.72
CA GLY A 373 3.88 7.58 -18.95
C GLY A 373 4.55 6.46 -18.15
N PRO A 374 5.81 6.16 -18.35
CA PRO A 374 6.51 5.21 -17.51
C PRO A 374 6.63 5.78 -16.10
N GLY A 375 5.56 5.71 -15.34
CA GLY A 375 5.56 5.65 -13.89
C GLY A 375 6.20 4.31 -13.58
N GLN A 376 7.49 4.23 -13.85
CA GLN A 376 8.48 3.36 -13.24
C GLN A 376 8.10 1.88 -13.06
N THR A 377 7.57 1.25 -14.11
CA THR A 377 7.97 -0.10 -14.42
C THR A 377 8.59 -0.07 -15.81
N SER A 378 9.70 0.65 -15.95
CA SER A 378 10.70 0.22 -16.88
C SER A 378 10.97 -1.25 -16.51
N ASN A 379 11.04 -2.15 -17.49
CA ASN A 379 11.63 -3.48 -17.35
C ASN A 379 13.13 -3.39 -16.95
N LEU A 380 13.49 -2.36 -16.18
CA LEU A 380 14.79 -2.07 -15.63
C LEU A 380 14.97 -2.95 -14.40
N THR A 381 15.38 -4.18 -14.65
CA THR A 381 15.82 -5.08 -13.59
C THR A 381 17.23 -4.70 -13.16
N ILE A 382 17.61 -5.12 -11.96
CA ILE A 382 18.99 -4.92 -11.48
C ILE A 382 19.97 -5.57 -12.44
N GLU A 383 19.61 -6.73 -12.98
CA GLU A 383 20.40 -7.49 -13.94
C GLU A 383 20.60 -6.74 -15.27
N SER A 384 19.54 -6.09 -15.78
CA SER A 384 19.66 -5.32 -17.02
C SER A 384 20.58 -4.11 -16.86
N ILE A 385 20.54 -3.44 -15.72
CA ILE A 385 21.46 -2.34 -15.41
C ILE A 385 22.90 -2.86 -15.23
N GLN A 386 23.08 -4.00 -14.56
CA GLN A 386 24.38 -4.64 -14.42
C GLN A 386 24.98 -4.98 -15.80
N GLN A 387 24.17 -5.55 -16.68
CA GLN A 387 24.60 -5.92 -18.02
C GLN A 387 25.05 -4.70 -18.83
N GLN A 388 24.24 -3.63 -18.84
CA GLN A 388 24.55 -2.40 -19.57
C GLN A 388 25.84 -1.72 -19.06
N VAL A 389 26.02 -1.68 -17.74
CA VAL A 389 27.25 -1.14 -17.15
C VAL A 389 28.44 -2.04 -17.48
N ALA A 390 28.27 -3.35 -17.44
CA ALA A 390 29.33 -4.29 -17.80
C ALA A 390 29.76 -4.11 -19.26
N GLU A 391 28.81 -4.04 -20.19
CA GLU A 391 29.05 -3.78 -21.61
C GLU A 391 29.81 -2.46 -21.85
N HIS A 392 29.36 -1.38 -21.20
CA HIS A 392 29.99 -0.06 -21.35
C HIS A 392 31.46 -0.05 -20.90
N PHE A 393 31.79 -0.79 -19.84
CA PHE A 393 33.16 -0.87 -19.31
C PHE A 393 33.94 -2.07 -19.85
N ASN A 394 33.44 -2.79 -20.87
CA ASN A 394 34.02 -4.02 -21.43
C ASN A 394 34.34 -5.08 -20.34
N LEU A 395 33.44 -5.24 -19.39
CA LEU A 395 33.50 -6.22 -18.33
C LEU A 395 32.42 -7.30 -18.50
N THR A 396 32.58 -8.43 -17.85
CA THR A 396 31.50 -9.40 -17.71
C THR A 396 30.63 -9.08 -16.49
N GLN A 397 29.35 -9.40 -16.54
CA GLN A 397 28.42 -9.19 -15.41
C GLN A 397 28.92 -9.90 -14.14
N ASP A 398 29.49 -11.09 -14.27
CA ASP A 398 30.06 -11.86 -13.16
C ASP A 398 31.19 -11.12 -12.41
N LEU A 399 31.96 -10.28 -13.10
CA LEU A 399 32.98 -9.44 -12.46
C LEU A 399 32.37 -8.35 -11.60
N LEU A 400 31.19 -7.80 -11.98
CA LEU A 400 30.48 -6.83 -11.18
C LEU A 400 29.90 -7.47 -9.89
N ILE A 401 29.41 -8.70 -9.98
CA ILE A 401 28.83 -9.47 -8.88
C ILE A 401 29.95 -10.04 -8.00
N GLY A 402 31.05 -10.47 -8.60
CA GLY A 402 32.14 -11.16 -7.94
C GLY A 402 32.88 -10.36 -6.86
N LYS A 403 33.72 -11.05 -6.07
CA LYS A 403 34.53 -10.46 -4.98
C LYS A 403 35.77 -9.70 -5.45
N GLY A 404 35.98 -9.55 -6.78
CA GLY A 404 37.15 -8.86 -7.36
C GLY A 404 37.31 -7.43 -6.85
N ARG A 405 38.57 -7.06 -6.54
CA ARG A 405 38.94 -5.73 -6.01
C ARG A 405 39.77 -4.88 -6.99
N LYS A 406 39.86 -5.28 -8.26
CA LYS A 406 40.52 -4.44 -9.28
C LYS A 406 39.82 -3.08 -9.34
N GLN A 407 40.61 -2.02 -9.46
CA GLN A 407 40.11 -0.64 -9.36
C GLN A 407 39.02 -0.33 -10.40
N GLU A 408 39.20 -0.79 -11.66
CA GLU A 408 38.23 -0.62 -12.74
C GLU A 408 36.90 -1.33 -12.46
N VAL A 409 36.96 -2.59 -12.00
CA VAL A 409 35.78 -3.40 -11.65
C VAL A 409 35.03 -2.78 -10.46
N THR A 410 35.78 -2.26 -9.49
CA THR A 410 35.19 -1.61 -8.31
C THR A 410 34.51 -0.29 -8.70
N ALA A 411 35.11 0.50 -9.60
CA ALA A 411 34.51 1.74 -10.08
C ALA A 411 33.21 1.47 -10.88
N ALA A 412 33.25 0.50 -11.82
CA ALA A 412 32.07 0.10 -12.57
C ALA A 412 30.95 -0.45 -11.68
N ARG A 413 31.30 -1.25 -10.66
CA ARG A 413 30.35 -1.77 -9.66
C ARG A 413 29.71 -0.64 -8.86
N HIS A 414 30.47 0.38 -8.43
CA HIS A 414 29.93 1.53 -7.72
C HIS A 414 28.95 2.32 -8.59
N ILE A 415 29.28 2.51 -9.90
CA ILE A 415 28.38 3.17 -10.85
C ILE A 415 27.11 2.33 -11.04
N ALA A 416 27.23 1.01 -11.20
CA ALA A 416 26.07 0.11 -11.33
C ALA A 416 25.15 0.20 -10.11
N MET A 417 25.68 0.10 -8.88
CA MET A 417 24.92 0.26 -7.64
C MET A 417 24.23 1.63 -7.55
N PHE A 418 24.93 2.70 -7.95
CA PHE A 418 24.39 4.06 -7.99
C PHE A 418 23.23 4.16 -9.00
N LEU A 419 23.39 3.63 -10.21
CA LEU A 419 22.37 3.65 -11.25
C LEU A 419 21.16 2.80 -10.84
N VAL A 420 21.36 1.62 -10.26
CA VAL A 420 20.27 0.81 -9.71
C VAL A 420 19.50 1.60 -8.66
N LYS A 421 20.18 2.25 -7.71
CA LYS A 421 19.53 3.07 -6.68
C LYS A 421 18.78 4.27 -7.27
N ARG A 422 19.33 4.90 -8.33
CA ARG A 422 18.73 6.08 -8.97
C ARG A 422 17.58 5.74 -9.92
N LEU A 423 17.68 4.62 -10.63
CA LEU A 423 16.76 4.24 -11.70
C LEU A 423 15.70 3.22 -11.26
N THR A 424 15.90 2.56 -10.13
CA THR A 424 14.95 1.59 -9.58
C THR A 424 14.57 1.96 -8.13
N ARG A 425 13.47 1.39 -7.64
CA ARG A 425 13.03 1.57 -6.24
C ARG A 425 13.49 0.46 -5.30
N ASN A 426 14.46 -0.35 -5.73
CA ASN A 426 14.92 -1.46 -4.92
C ASN A 426 15.54 -1.01 -3.59
N PRO A 427 15.23 -1.67 -2.45
CA PRO A 427 15.88 -1.46 -1.18
C PRO A 427 17.39 -1.68 -1.26
N LEU A 428 18.17 -0.98 -0.45
CA LEU A 428 19.63 -1.11 -0.44
C LEU A 428 20.09 -2.54 -0.11
N THR A 429 19.34 -3.26 0.71
CA THR A 429 19.57 -4.68 1.04
C THR A 429 19.42 -5.57 -0.19
N THR A 430 18.37 -5.37 -0.98
CA THR A 430 18.13 -6.08 -2.24
C THR A 430 19.24 -5.78 -3.25
N ILE A 431 19.62 -4.51 -3.39
CA ILE A 431 20.76 -4.12 -4.25
C ILE A 431 22.02 -4.86 -3.80
N GLY A 432 22.33 -4.90 -2.52
CA GLY A 432 23.49 -5.61 -1.98
C GLY A 432 23.49 -7.10 -2.32
N LEU A 433 22.34 -7.76 -2.23
CA LEU A 433 22.16 -9.18 -2.59
C LEU A 433 22.55 -9.45 -4.06
N HIS A 434 22.03 -8.67 -5.01
CA HIS A 434 22.30 -8.83 -6.45
C HIS A 434 23.75 -8.47 -6.85
N PHE A 435 24.50 -7.79 -5.98
CA PHE A 435 25.93 -7.49 -6.20
C PHE A 435 26.85 -8.41 -5.39
N GLY A 436 26.49 -9.69 -5.23
CA GLY A 436 27.31 -10.71 -4.58
C GLY A 436 27.20 -10.73 -3.07
N ASN A 437 25.98 -10.61 -2.58
CA ASN A 437 25.60 -10.66 -1.16
C ASN A 437 26.41 -9.66 -0.30
N ARG A 438 26.43 -8.41 -0.76
CA ARG A 438 27.11 -7.31 -0.07
C ARG A 438 26.17 -6.63 0.91
N ASP A 439 26.73 -6.21 2.03
CA ASP A 439 25.99 -5.44 3.02
C ASP A 439 25.48 -4.10 2.45
N HIS A 440 24.33 -3.65 2.95
CA HIS A 440 23.72 -2.38 2.56
C HIS A 440 24.64 -1.18 2.77
N SER A 441 25.53 -1.23 3.78
CA SER A 441 26.53 -0.19 4.02
C SER A 441 27.53 -0.06 2.87
N THR A 442 27.86 -1.17 2.19
CA THR A 442 28.67 -1.17 0.97
C THR A 442 27.97 -0.44 -0.16
N VAL A 443 26.66 -0.63 -0.31
CA VAL A 443 25.87 0.08 -1.33
C VAL A 443 25.82 1.57 -1.03
N ILE A 444 25.60 1.97 0.23
CA ILE A 444 25.62 3.36 0.66
C ILE A 444 26.97 4.01 0.34
N HIS A 445 28.06 3.33 0.68
CA HIS A 445 29.40 3.81 0.39
C HIS A 445 29.65 3.99 -1.12
N ALA A 446 29.20 3.03 -1.93
CA ALA A 446 29.31 3.10 -3.39
C ALA A 446 28.54 4.32 -3.94
N VAL A 447 27.30 4.51 -3.53
CA VAL A 447 26.45 5.64 -3.94
C VAL A 447 27.13 6.96 -3.58
N ARG A 448 27.53 7.16 -2.33
CA ARG A 448 28.21 8.39 -1.86
C ARG A 448 29.52 8.66 -2.60
N THR A 449 30.25 7.60 -2.94
CA THR A 449 31.52 7.73 -3.69
C THR A 449 31.28 8.23 -5.10
N VAL A 450 30.25 7.72 -5.80
CA VAL A 450 29.88 8.17 -7.15
C VAL A 450 29.36 9.61 -7.10
N GLU A 451 28.47 9.94 -6.16
CA GLU A 451 27.95 11.31 -5.99
C GLU A 451 29.07 12.34 -5.76
N LYS A 452 30.04 11.99 -4.88
CA LYS A 452 31.20 12.86 -4.62
C LYS A 452 32.07 13.04 -5.86
N LYS A 453 32.27 11.97 -6.65
CA LYS A 453 33.05 12.05 -7.88
C LYS A 453 32.33 12.88 -8.94
N CYS A 454 31.00 12.71 -9.12
CA CYS A 454 30.21 13.52 -10.04
C CYS A 454 30.23 15.01 -9.70
N LYS A 455 30.31 15.37 -8.42
CA LYS A 455 30.45 16.79 -8.00
C LYS A 455 31.79 17.38 -8.31
N ASN A 456 32.85 16.58 -8.28
CA ASN A 456 34.25 17.06 -8.40
C ASN A 456 34.81 16.90 -9.81
N ASP A 457 34.23 16.07 -10.66
CA ASP A 457 34.70 15.75 -12.01
C ASP A 457 33.50 15.73 -12.99
N THR A 458 33.47 16.78 -13.82
CA THR A 458 32.43 16.97 -14.83
C THR A 458 32.50 15.91 -15.92
N SER A 459 33.67 15.38 -16.26
CA SER A 459 33.83 14.28 -17.24
C SER A 459 33.23 12.99 -16.71
N TYR A 460 33.50 12.68 -15.44
CA TYR A 460 32.93 11.52 -14.78
C TYR A 460 31.39 11.63 -14.65
N ALA A 461 30.89 12.82 -14.30
CA ALA A 461 29.45 13.09 -14.21
C ALA A 461 28.77 12.85 -15.57
N ARG A 462 29.39 13.27 -16.67
CA ARG A 462 28.87 13.08 -18.03
C ARG A 462 28.79 11.61 -18.41
N VAL A 463 29.80 10.81 -18.11
CA VAL A 463 29.78 9.35 -18.35
C VAL A 463 28.63 8.68 -17.60
N VAL A 464 28.43 9.04 -16.35
CA VAL A 464 27.33 8.48 -15.52
C VAL A 464 25.97 8.90 -16.06
N GLU A 465 25.80 10.13 -16.54
CA GLU A 465 24.53 10.62 -17.10
C GLU A 465 24.25 10.00 -18.48
N ASP A 466 25.25 9.94 -19.38
CA ASP A 466 25.15 9.29 -20.69
C ASP A 466 24.72 7.81 -20.54
N LEU A 467 25.29 7.12 -19.56
CA LEU A 467 24.94 5.75 -19.23
C LEU A 467 23.49 5.66 -18.68
N SER A 468 23.10 6.57 -17.82
CA SER A 468 21.75 6.67 -17.30
C SER A 468 20.72 6.88 -18.41
N GLU A 469 21.03 7.76 -19.38
CA GLU A 469 20.18 7.99 -20.55
C GLU A 469 20.12 6.79 -21.50
N ALA A 470 21.25 6.12 -21.77
CA ALA A 470 21.31 4.93 -22.60
C ALA A 470 20.43 3.80 -22.03
N ILE A 471 20.54 3.56 -20.72
CA ILE A 471 19.73 2.58 -20.02
C ILE A 471 18.23 2.93 -20.11
N ARG A 472 17.86 4.19 -19.95
CA ARG A 472 16.46 4.63 -20.10
C ARG A 472 15.92 4.47 -21.50
N ARG A 473 16.71 4.81 -22.55
CA ARG A 473 16.29 4.71 -23.95
C ARG A 473 16.07 3.27 -24.39
N GLN A 474 16.91 2.35 -23.94
CA GLN A 474 16.81 0.93 -24.33
C GLN A 474 15.61 0.22 -23.69
N HIS A 475 15.08 0.77 -22.60
CA HIS A 475 13.92 0.23 -21.87
C HIS A 475 12.71 1.17 -21.95
N ALA A 476 12.74 2.19 -22.83
CA ALA A 476 11.57 2.97 -23.17
C ALA A 476 10.64 2.08 -24.03
N PRO A 477 9.35 1.98 -23.72
CA PRO A 477 8.40 1.28 -24.56
C PRO A 477 8.30 2.00 -25.91
N GLU A 478 8.34 1.23 -27.01
CA GLU A 478 8.02 1.70 -28.37
C GLU A 478 6.59 2.26 -28.44
#